data_172fafea2c606431c7327f3e11bcb69e
#
_entry.id   172fafea2c606431c7327f3e11bcb69e
#
_cell.length_a   1.000
_cell.length_b   1.000
_cell.length_c   1.000
_cell.angle_alpha   90.00
_cell.angle_beta   90.00
_cell.angle_gamma   90.00
#
_symmetry.space_group_name_H-M   'P 1'
#
loop_
_entity.id
_entity.type
_entity.pdbx_description
1 polymer ?
#
loop_
_entity_poly.entity_id
_entity_poly.type
_entity_poly.pdbx_seq_one_letter_code
_entity_poly.pdbx_strand_id
1 'polypeptide(L)'
;MLANNFLDHFSHFMTEYENLKTDQHVIDGFNTAEVHTIVTIGKNKNISLHELASKRKISTSAASQLTSKLESRGIIKKQRLESNTKKSALYLTNEGQAIFEKHQEQQKYLENNLQNIVNELSDEERNLVIKLLDDIEGSWNSLPWRKESMKGDK
;
A
#
# COMPACT_ATOMS: atom_id res chain seq x y z
N MET A 1 -25.68 9.24 -24.17
CA MET A 1 -26.36 8.48 -23.09
C MET A 1 -25.48 7.37 -22.51
N LEU A 2 -24.90 6.46 -23.30
CA LEU A 2 -24.05 5.37 -22.80
C LEU A 2 -22.73 5.83 -22.17
N ALA A 3 -22.09 6.87 -22.73
CA ALA A 3 -20.83 7.40 -22.19
C ALA A 3 -20.98 8.06 -20.80
N ASN A 4 -22.08 8.76 -20.56
CA ASN A 4 -22.34 9.37 -19.25
C ASN A 4 -22.58 8.29 -18.18
N ASN A 5 -23.31 7.22 -18.52
CA ASN A 5 -23.52 6.10 -17.59
C ASN A 5 -22.20 5.41 -17.22
N PHE A 6 -21.27 5.22 -18.18
CA PHE A 6 -19.95 4.66 -17.89
C PHE A 6 -19.13 5.57 -16.95
N LEU A 7 -19.07 6.87 -17.22
CA LEU A 7 -18.32 7.82 -16.40
C LEU A 7 -18.86 7.91 -14.97
N ASP A 8 -20.18 7.87 -14.81
CA ASP A 8 -20.83 7.88 -13.50
C ASP A 8 -20.47 6.60 -12.70
N HIS A 9 -20.53 5.42 -13.33
CA HIS A 9 -20.15 4.15 -12.72
C HIS A 9 -18.66 4.12 -12.38
N PHE A 10 -17.82 4.60 -13.29
CA PHE A 10 -16.37 4.65 -13.07
C PHE A 10 -16.01 5.60 -11.91
N SER A 11 -16.64 6.77 -11.85
CA SER A 11 -16.44 7.73 -10.75
C SER A 11 -16.88 7.14 -9.41
N HIS A 12 -18.04 6.47 -9.37
CA HIS A 12 -18.50 5.77 -8.19
C HIS A 12 -17.55 4.65 -7.78
N PHE A 13 -17.11 3.81 -8.71
CA PHE A 13 -16.11 2.77 -8.47
C PHE A 13 -14.82 3.32 -7.87
N MET A 14 -14.30 4.43 -8.39
CA MET A 14 -13.09 5.06 -7.85
C MET A 14 -13.30 5.55 -6.41
N THR A 15 -14.47 6.11 -6.10
CA THR A 15 -14.82 6.54 -4.75
C THR A 15 -14.89 5.34 -3.80
N GLU A 16 -15.58 4.27 -4.19
CA GLU A 16 -15.68 3.04 -3.38
C GLU A 16 -14.33 2.36 -3.18
N TYR A 17 -13.46 2.39 -4.19
CA TYR A 17 -12.10 1.86 -4.08
C TYR A 17 -11.26 2.65 -3.04
N GLU A 18 -11.36 3.98 -3.01
CA GLU A 18 -10.67 4.78 -2.00
C GLU A 18 -11.24 4.54 -0.59
N ASN A 19 -12.56 4.39 -0.45
CA ASN A 19 -13.20 4.00 0.80
C ASN A 19 -12.70 2.64 1.28
N LEU A 20 -12.70 1.64 0.41
CA LEU A 20 -12.20 0.28 0.69
C LEU A 20 -10.75 0.30 1.16
N LYS A 21 -9.87 1.08 0.51
CA LYS A 21 -8.47 1.23 0.92
C LYS A 21 -8.35 1.80 2.34
N THR A 22 -9.23 2.73 2.68
CA THR A 22 -9.26 3.31 4.03
C THR A 22 -9.72 2.26 5.04
N ASP A 23 -10.82 1.55 4.75
CA ASP A 23 -11.40 0.55 5.65
C ASP A 23 -10.48 -0.65 5.87
N GLN A 24 -9.77 -1.10 4.82
CA GLN A 24 -8.80 -2.18 4.91
C GLN A 24 -7.67 -1.90 5.91
N HIS A 25 -7.36 -0.63 6.17
CA HIS A 25 -6.31 -0.23 7.10
C HIS A 25 -6.86 0.16 8.49
N VAL A 26 -8.17 0.00 8.72
CA VAL A 26 -8.76 0.14 10.05
C VAL A 26 -8.51 -1.15 10.83
N ILE A 27 -7.34 -1.25 11.46
CA ILE A 27 -7.02 -2.26 12.45
C ILE A 27 -7.08 -1.58 13.81
N ASP A 28 -7.86 -2.12 14.73
CA ASP A 28 -8.18 -1.51 16.02
C ASP A 28 -6.96 -0.85 16.68
N GLY A 29 -7.06 0.46 16.91
CA GLY A 29 -6.03 1.26 17.55
C GLY A 29 -4.85 1.67 16.67
N PHE A 30 -4.88 1.41 15.33
CA PHE A 30 -3.85 1.82 14.38
C PHE A 30 -4.43 2.63 13.24
N ASN A 31 -3.73 3.68 12.84
CA ASN A 31 -4.06 4.42 11.63
C ASN A 31 -3.38 3.83 10.39
N THR A 32 -3.83 4.23 9.22
CA THR A 32 -3.34 3.76 7.92
C THR A 32 -1.81 3.87 7.78
N ALA A 33 -1.20 4.96 8.28
CA ALA A 33 0.25 5.15 8.18
C ALA A 33 1.02 4.15 9.06
N GLU A 34 0.49 3.83 10.23
CA GLU A 34 1.04 2.83 11.14
C GLU A 34 0.93 1.42 10.57
N VAL A 35 -0.27 1.05 10.05
CA VAL A 35 -0.50 -0.25 9.41
C VAL A 35 0.43 -0.45 8.22
N HIS A 36 0.54 0.52 7.34
CA HIS A 36 1.47 0.45 6.21
C HIS A 36 2.92 0.31 6.64
N THR A 37 3.32 0.91 7.77
CA THR A 37 4.68 0.77 8.31
C THR A 37 4.91 -0.65 8.80
N ILE A 38 3.97 -1.21 9.56
CA ILE A 38 3.99 -2.60 10.03
C ILE A 38 4.10 -3.58 8.85
N VAL A 39 3.24 -3.40 7.84
CA VAL A 39 3.21 -4.23 6.63
C VAL A 39 4.53 -4.14 5.85
N THR A 40 5.10 -2.95 5.73
CA THR A 40 6.38 -2.78 5.03
C THR A 40 7.51 -3.48 5.79
N ILE A 41 7.54 -3.40 7.11
CA ILE A 41 8.54 -4.12 7.94
C ILE A 41 8.34 -5.64 7.82
N GLY A 42 7.11 -6.14 7.90
CA GLY A 42 6.81 -7.57 7.80
C GLY A 42 7.18 -8.18 6.44
N LYS A 43 7.01 -7.43 5.36
CA LYS A 43 7.37 -7.88 3.99
C LYS A 43 8.87 -7.84 3.70
N ASN A 44 9.69 -7.12 4.51
CA ASN A 44 11.10 -6.89 4.21
C ASN A 44 11.97 -7.24 5.42
N LYS A 45 12.59 -8.42 5.39
CA LYS A 45 13.51 -8.85 6.44
C LYS A 45 14.70 -7.88 6.57
N ASN A 46 15.06 -7.56 7.82
CA ASN A 46 16.22 -6.71 8.15
C ASN A 46 16.16 -5.29 7.57
N ILE A 47 14.96 -4.75 7.34
CA ILE A 47 14.79 -3.42 6.76
C ILE A 47 15.37 -2.34 7.68
N SER A 48 16.20 -1.45 7.13
CA SER A 48 16.68 -0.26 7.82
C SER A 48 15.64 0.87 7.81
N LEU A 49 15.82 1.86 8.68
CA LEU A 49 14.94 3.05 8.70
C LEU A 49 14.95 3.81 7.36
N HIS A 50 16.12 3.90 6.71
CA HIS A 50 16.24 4.58 5.42
C HIS A 50 15.51 3.83 4.31
N GLU A 51 15.66 2.51 4.23
CA GLU A 51 14.93 1.68 3.27
C GLU A 51 13.43 1.71 3.51
N LEU A 52 12.98 1.73 4.77
CA LEU A 52 11.58 1.92 5.12
C LEU A 52 11.05 3.26 4.59
N ALA A 53 11.76 4.36 4.83
CA ALA A 53 11.39 5.69 4.34
C ALA A 53 11.27 5.71 2.81
N SER A 54 12.27 5.15 2.12
CA SER A 54 12.29 5.05 0.65
C SER A 54 11.11 4.23 0.11
N LYS A 55 10.89 3.02 0.64
CA LYS A 55 9.77 2.15 0.20
C LYS A 55 8.39 2.78 0.47
N ARG A 56 8.27 3.52 1.56
CA ARG A 56 7.04 4.23 1.93
C ARG A 56 6.87 5.57 1.23
N LYS A 57 7.88 6.05 0.50
CA LYS A 57 7.92 7.38 -0.13
C LYS A 57 7.63 8.51 0.88
N ILE A 58 8.22 8.42 2.07
CA ILE A 58 8.14 9.41 3.14
C ILE A 58 9.52 9.87 3.56
N SER A 59 9.61 11.01 4.28
CA SER A 59 10.88 11.49 4.81
C SER A 59 11.43 10.55 5.89
N THR A 60 12.75 10.52 6.06
CA THR A 60 13.39 9.75 7.14
C THR A 60 12.92 10.21 8.53
N SER A 61 12.61 11.50 8.68
CA SER A 61 12.05 12.04 9.92
C SER A 61 10.66 11.47 10.22
N ALA A 62 9.77 11.43 9.20
CA ALA A 62 8.44 10.83 9.34
C ALA A 62 8.52 9.32 9.65
N ALA A 63 9.42 8.59 8.96
CA ALA A 63 9.66 7.18 9.25
C ALA A 63 10.18 6.97 10.68
N SER A 64 11.07 7.86 11.16
CA SER A 64 11.58 7.82 12.53
C SER A 64 10.48 8.04 13.58
N GLN A 65 9.59 9.01 13.36
CA GLN A 65 8.46 9.26 14.26
C GLN A 65 7.50 8.07 14.32
N LEU A 66 7.13 7.50 13.15
CA LEU A 66 6.26 6.33 13.06
C LEU A 66 6.88 5.12 13.76
N THR A 67 8.15 4.84 13.49
CA THR A 67 8.83 3.69 14.12
C THR A 67 9.03 3.88 15.61
N SER A 68 9.34 5.07 16.10
CA SER A 68 9.44 5.35 17.53
C SER A 68 8.09 5.17 18.25
N LYS A 69 7.00 5.62 17.63
CA LYS A 69 5.64 5.41 18.15
C LYS A 69 5.27 3.92 18.20
N LEU A 70 5.55 3.16 17.14
CA LEU A 70 5.27 1.72 17.11
C LEU A 70 6.17 0.93 18.09
N GLU A 71 7.41 1.34 18.24
CA GLU A 71 8.34 0.74 19.20
C GLU A 71 7.88 0.98 20.64
N SER A 72 7.45 2.21 21.01
CA SER A 72 6.91 2.52 22.34
C SER A 72 5.63 1.76 22.67
N ARG A 73 4.87 1.34 21.64
CA ARG A 73 3.68 0.49 21.78
C ARG A 73 3.99 -1.01 21.77
N GLY A 74 5.26 -1.41 21.69
CA GLY A 74 5.67 -2.81 21.66
C GLY A 74 5.37 -3.55 20.35
N ILE A 75 5.08 -2.84 19.26
CA ILE A 75 4.69 -3.43 17.98
C ILE A 75 5.90 -3.80 17.11
N ILE A 76 6.95 -3.00 17.19
CA ILE A 76 8.22 -3.25 16.51
C ILE A 76 9.38 -3.15 17.50
N LYS A 77 10.52 -3.66 17.09
CA LYS A 77 11.80 -3.53 17.79
C LYS A 77 12.91 -3.18 16.81
N LYS A 78 13.89 -2.41 17.29
CA LYS A 78 15.15 -2.16 16.60
C LYS A 78 16.22 -3.10 17.14
N GLN A 79 16.93 -3.77 16.24
CA GLN A 79 18.07 -4.63 16.61
C GLN A 79 19.27 -4.30 15.73
N ARG A 80 20.45 -4.34 16.32
CA ARG A 80 21.72 -4.25 15.57
C ARG A 80 21.90 -5.54 14.78
N LEU A 81 22.37 -5.40 13.55
CA LEU A 81 22.68 -6.57 12.72
C LEU A 81 23.99 -7.21 13.25
N GLU A 82 23.96 -8.53 13.45
CA GLU A 82 25.16 -9.29 13.88
C GLU A 82 26.32 -9.14 12.88
N SER A 83 26.00 -9.09 11.59
CA SER A 83 26.96 -8.89 10.49
C SER A 83 27.53 -7.48 10.41
N ASN A 84 26.89 -6.47 11.02
CA ASN A 84 27.34 -5.09 11.02
C ASN A 84 26.72 -4.31 12.19
N THR A 85 27.46 -4.21 13.29
CA THR A 85 27.03 -3.56 14.54
C THR A 85 26.73 -2.06 14.42
N LYS A 86 27.13 -1.43 13.29
CA LYS A 86 26.81 -0.02 12.99
C LYS A 86 25.44 0.13 12.32
N LYS A 87 24.84 -0.94 11.83
CA LYS A 87 23.53 -0.91 11.18
C LYS A 87 22.46 -1.50 12.08
N SER A 88 21.32 -0.81 12.17
CA SER A 88 20.13 -1.29 12.90
C SER A 88 19.05 -1.66 11.88
N ALA A 89 18.36 -2.76 12.13
CA ALA A 89 17.20 -3.19 11.38
C ALA A 89 15.94 -3.17 12.25
N LEU A 90 14.80 -3.05 11.59
CA LEU A 90 13.48 -3.04 12.20
C LEU A 90 12.85 -4.44 12.06
N TYR A 91 12.21 -4.88 13.13
CA TYR A 91 11.55 -6.18 13.21
C TYR A 91 10.18 -6.01 13.85
N LEU A 92 9.23 -6.86 13.46
CA LEU A 92 7.96 -6.98 14.16
C LEU A 92 8.18 -7.76 15.47
N THR A 93 7.44 -7.39 16.50
CA THR A 93 7.22 -8.24 17.70
C THR A 93 6.14 -9.27 17.40
N ASN A 94 5.78 -10.12 18.37
CA ASN A 94 4.65 -11.05 18.21
C ASN A 94 3.34 -10.29 17.98
N GLU A 95 3.13 -9.18 18.68
CA GLU A 95 1.97 -8.30 18.50
C GLU A 95 1.97 -7.64 17.11
N GLY A 96 3.12 -7.16 16.67
CA GLY A 96 3.28 -6.60 15.33
C GLY A 96 3.06 -7.64 14.21
N GLN A 97 3.49 -8.88 14.45
CA GLN A 97 3.29 -9.99 13.55
C GLN A 97 1.80 -10.34 13.41
N ALA A 98 1.05 -10.35 14.51
CA ALA A 98 -0.41 -10.60 14.50
C ALA A 98 -1.16 -9.54 13.67
N ILE A 99 -0.77 -8.25 13.79
CA ILE A 99 -1.34 -7.17 12.97
C ILE A 99 -1.01 -7.37 11.48
N PHE A 100 0.24 -7.71 11.19
CA PHE A 100 0.68 -8.00 9.82
C PHE A 100 -0.11 -9.16 9.20
N GLU A 101 -0.30 -10.25 9.92
CA GLU A 101 -1.06 -11.42 9.49
C GLU A 101 -2.53 -11.08 9.24
N LYS A 102 -3.18 -10.35 10.15
CA LYS A 102 -4.56 -9.88 9.96
C LYS A 102 -4.70 -9.05 8.68
N HIS A 103 -3.76 -8.15 8.40
CA HIS A 103 -3.77 -7.39 7.15
C HIS A 103 -3.57 -8.29 5.92
N GLN A 104 -2.68 -9.28 6.00
CA GLN A 104 -2.46 -10.23 4.92
C GLN A 104 -3.70 -11.09 4.63
N GLU A 105 -4.44 -11.50 5.64
CA GLU A 105 -5.70 -12.22 5.48
C GLU A 105 -6.75 -11.36 4.78
N GLN A 106 -6.91 -10.10 5.19
CA GLN A 106 -7.81 -9.15 4.53
C GLN A 106 -7.42 -8.94 3.05
N GLN A 107 -6.13 -8.75 2.78
CA GLN A 107 -5.63 -8.59 1.42
C GLN A 107 -5.93 -9.82 0.56
N LYS A 108 -5.64 -11.00 1.07
CA LYS A 108 -5.91 -12.28 0.38
C LYS A 108 -7.40 -12.47 0.10
N TYR A 109 -8.26 -12.10 1.04
CA TYR A 109 -9.71 -12.17 0.85
C TYR A 109 -10.17 -11.28 -0.32
N LEU A 110 -9.68 -10.04 -0.38
CA LEU A 110 -9.98 -9.11 -1.47
C LEU A 110 -9.45 -9.60 -2.82
N GLU A 111 -8.22 -10.12 -2.85
CA GLU A 111 -7.62 -10.69 -4.05
C GLU A 111 -8.41 -11.90 -4.57
N ASN A 112 -8.82 -12.79 -3.69
CA ASN A 112 -9.63 -13.96 -4.05
C ASN A 112 -11.01 -13.56 -4.60
N ASN A 113 -11.68 -12.57 -3.98
CA ASN A 113 -12.96 -12.07 -4.46
C ASN A 113 -12.82 -11.46 -5.87
N LEU A 114 -11.81 -10.64 -6.08
CA LEU A 114 -11.54 -10.07 -7.39
C LEU A 114 -11.21 -11.15 -8.42
N GLN A 115 -10.39 -12.13 -8.04
CA GLN A 115 -10.06 -13.26 -8.92
C GLN A 115 -11.30 -14.06 -9.34
N ASN A 116 -12.24 -14.29 -8.43
CA ASN A 116 -13.49 -14.98 -8.73
C ASN A 116 -14.31 -14.19 -9.77
N ILE A 117 -14.45 -12.88 -9.59
CA ILE A 117 -15.16 -12.01 -10.55
C ILE A 117 -14.46 -12.05 -11.93
N VAL A 118 -13.14 -11.93 -11.96
CA VAL A 118 -12.37 -11.95 -13.22
C VAL A 118 -12.43 -13.31 -13.91
N ASN A 119 -12.55 -14.41 -13.16
CA ASN A 119 -12.67 -15.74 -13.75
C ASN A 119 -14.01 -15.99 -14.45
N GLU A 120 -15.05 -15.20 -14.16
CA GLU A 120 -16.33 -15.26 -14.86
C GLU A 120 -16.28 -14.63 -16.26
N LEU A 121 -15.25 -13.82 -16.53
CA LEU A 121 -15.05 -13.18 -17.83
C LEU A 121 -14.33 -14.12 -18.80
N SER A 122 -14.71 -14.05 -20.08
CA SER A 122 -13.94 -14.65 -21.17
C SER A 122 -12.58 -13.96 -21.33
N ASP A 123 -11.64 -14.60 -22.04
CA ASP A 123 -10.33 -14.02 -22.32
C ASP A 123 -10.46 -12.69 -23.13
N GLU A 124 -11.42 -12.62 -24.03
CA GLU A 124 -11.68 -11.42 -24.83
C GLU A 124 -12.17 -10.26 -23.95
N GLU A 125 -13.10 -10.54 -23.04
CA GLU A 125 -13.62 -9.52 -22.10
C GLU A 125 -12.52 -9.05 -21.14
N ARG A 126 -11.70 -9.95 -20.59
CA ARG A 126 -10.55 -9.60 -19.76
C ARG A 126 -9.56 -8.68 -20.48
N ASN A 127 -9.22 -9.03 -21.73
CA ASN A 127 -8.30 -8.24 -22.54
C ASN A 127 -8.88 -6.85 -22.85
N LEU A 128 -10.20 -6.74 -23.08
CA LEU A 128 -10.87 -5.46 -23.30
C LEU A 128 -10.81 -4.58 -22.06
N VAL A 129 -11.06 -5.15 -20.87
CA VAL A 129 -10.99 -4.42 -19.60
C VAL A 129 -9.54 -3.96 -19.32
N ILE A 130 -8.55 -4.83 -19.50
CA ILE A 130 -7.13 -4.46 -19.32
C ILE A 130 -6.77 -3.31 -20.26
N LYS A 131 -7.11 -3.41 -21.55
CA LYS A 131 -6.83 -2.35 -22.51
C LYS A 131 -7.47 -1.03 -22.10
N LEU A 132 -8.73 -1.05 -21.64
CA LEU A 132 -9.43 0.16 -21.19
C LEU A 132 -8.71 0.82 -20.01
N LEU A 133 -8.26 0.03 -19.03
CA LEU A 133 -7.52 0.52 -17.87
C LEU A 133 -6.17 1.11 -18.28
N ASP A 134 -5.44 0.46 -19.17
CA ASP A 134 -4.16 0.94 -19.71
C ASP A 134 -4.33 2.26 -20.46
N ASP A 135 -5.37 2.39 -21.29
CA ASP A 135 -5.68 3.62 -22.03
C ASP A 135 -6.01 4.78 -21.07
N ILE A 136 -6.79 4.52 -20.02
CA ILE A 136 -7.12 5.50 -18.99
C ILE A 136 -5.83 5.92 -18.23
N GLU A 137 -5.01 4.97 -17.76
CA GLU A 137 -3.76 5.27 -17.08
C GLU A 137 -2.79 6.05 -17.98
N GLY A 138 -2.66 5.65 -19.24
CA GLY A 138 -1.86 6.36 -20.24
C GLY A 138 -2.30 7.81 -20.41
N SER A 139 -3.62 8.07 -20.44
CA SER A 139 -4.16 9.43 -20.52
C SER A 139 -3.77 10.26 -19.28
N TRP A 140 -3.85 9.70 -18.08
CA TRP A 140 -3.47 10.38 -16.84
C TRP A 140 -1.97 10.69 -16.77
N ASN A 141 -1.11 9.80 -17.28
CA ASN A 141 0.34 10.02 -17.31
C ASN A 141 0.73 11.15 -18.27
N SER A 142 -0.12 11.49 -19.23
CA SER A 142 0.10 12.59 -20.19
C SER A 142 -0.36 13.96 -19.69
N LEU A 143 -1.06 14.04 -18.54
CA LEU A 143 -1.59 15.29 -18.00
C LEU A 143 -0.46 16.30 -17.68
N PRO A 144 -0.61 17.59 -18.05
CA PRO A 144 0.45 18.60 -17.89
C PRO A 144 0.94 18.74 -16.45
N TRP A 145 0.01 18.79 -15.48
CA TRP A 145 0.32 18.98 -14.06
C TRP A 145 0.98 17.75 -13.42
N ARG A 146 0.83 16.55 -13.98
CA ARG A 146 1.50 15.34 -13.48
C ARG A 146 2.99 15.29 -13.87
N LYS A 147 3.34 15.88 -15.01
CA LYS A 147 4.75 16.01 -15.46
C LYS A 147 5.56 17.00 -14.62
N GLU A 148 4.91 17.98 -14.02
CA GLU A 148 5.56 18.98 -13.17
C GLU A 148 5.89 18.42 -11.79
N SER A 149 5.02 17.58 -11.21
CA SER A 149 5.26 16.94 -9.90
C SER A 149 6.44 15.97 -9.92
N MET A 150 6.75 15.34 -11.06
CA MET A 150 7.91 14.45 -11.21
C MET A 150 9.25 15.19 -11.35
N LYS A 151 9.24 16.51 -11.61
CA LYS A 151 10.44 17.34 -11.74
C LYS A 151 10.85 18.02 -10.43
N GLY A 152 9.99 18.02 -9.42
CA GLY A 152 10.22 18.69 -8.13
C GLY A 152 10.98 17.84 -7.08
N ASP A 153 11.23 16.55 -7.34
CA ASP A 153 11.92 15.61 -6.43
C ASP A 153 13.38 15.33 -6.85
N LYS A 154 14.10 16.38 -7.24
CA LYS A 154 15.56 16.31 -7.44
C LYS A 154 16.30 17.23 -6.50
#